data_6400e28c11f4472c474637af6dd1aeea
#
_entry.id   6400e28c11f4472c474637af6dd1aeea
#
_cell.length_a   1.000
_cell.length_b   1.000
_cell.length_c   1.000
_cell.angle_alpha   90.00
_cell.angle_beta   90.00
_cell.angle_gamma   90.00
#
_symmetry.space_group_name_H-M   'P 1'
#
loop_
_entity.id
_entity.type
_entity.pdbx_description
1 polymer ?
#
loop_
_entity_poly.entity_id
_entity_poly.type
_entity_poly.pdbx_seq_one_letter_code
_entity_poly.pdbx_strand_id
1 'polypeptide(L)'
;MNICVVSTFDGTTDDYMKMFNATKEKAADFFTDYDIGIIREGKIALMIHITDMEKFQEAMSSEEMQAWDAKFNCVDEVYSLELMN
;
A
#
# COMPACT_ATOMS: atom_id res chain seq x y z
N MET A 1 6.30 -12.90 -0.66
CA MET A 1 5.82 -11.60 -0.13
C MET A 1 5.61 -11.70 1.35
N ASN A 2 5.92 -10.66 2.09
CA ASN A 2 5.89 -10.72 3.56
C ASN A 2 4.90 -9.75 4.21
N ILE A 3 4.33 -8.83 3.45
CA ILE A 3 3.38 -7.83 3.96
C ILE A 3 2.14 -7.78 3.07
N CYS A 4 0.97 -7.61 3.70
CA CYS A 4 -0.27 -7.32 3.02
C CYS A 4 -0.86 -6.04 3.62
N VAL A 5 -1.15 -5.06 2.78
CA VAL A 5 -1.81 -3.82 3.18
C VAL A 5 -3.21 -3.81 2.59
N VAL A 6 -4.22 -3.84 3.44
CA VAL A 6 -5.62 -3.72 3.02
C VAL A 6 -6.05 -2.27 3.24
N SER A 7 -6.30 -1.57 2.14
CA SER A 7 -6.72 -0.17 2.16
C SER A 7 -8.20 -0.06 1.86
N THR A 8 -8.93 0.62 2.72
CA THR A 8 -10.35 0.95 2.54
C THR A 8 -10.46 2.47 2.46
N PHE A 9 -11.08 2.98 1.39
CA PHE A 9 -11.08 4.42 1.12
C PHE A 9 -12.31 4.85 0.31
N ASP A 10 -12.59 6.15 0.33
CA ASP A 10 -13.69 6.77 -0.42
C ASP A 10 -13.18 7.26 -1.78
N GLY A 11 -12.97 6.33 -2.70
CA GLY A 11 -12.41 6.64 -4.02
C GLY A 11 -12.57 5.48 -4.98
N THR A 12 -11.94 5.60 -6.13
CA THR A 12 -11.99 4.59 -7.19
C THR A 12 -10.68 3.79 -7.23
N THR A 13 -10.73 2.68 -7.94
CA THR A 13 -9.51 1.90 -8.24
C THR A 13 -8.47 2.76 -8.96
N ASP A 14 -8.90 3.63 -9.89
CA ASP A 14 -8.01 4.55 -10.60
C ASP A 14 -7.31 5.51 -9.64
N ASP A 15 -8.02 6.05 -8.65
CA ASP A 15 -7.43 6.93 -7.65
C ASP A 15 -6.29 6.23 -6.89
N TYR A 16 -6.52 4.98 -6.49
CA TYR A 16 -5.51 4.18 -5.82
C TYR A 16 -4.31 3.90 -6.74
N MET A 17 -4.57 3.50 -7.99
CA MET A 17 -3.51 3.16 -8.94
C MET A 17 -2.63 4.36 -9.27
N LYS A 18 -3.20 5.55 -9.37
CA LYS A 18 -2.42 6.78 -9.58
C LYS A 18 -1.49 7.04 -8.40
N MET A 19 -2.00 6.92 -7.18
CA MET A 19 -1.19 7.07 -5.97
C MET A 19 -0.10 6.00 -5.91
N PHE A 20 -0.47 4.74 -6.14
CA PHE A 20 0.47 3.62 -6.07
C PHE A 20 1.60 3.77 -7.09
N ASN A 21 1.29 4.11 -8.33
CA ASN A 21 2.30 4.28 -9.38
C ASN A 21 3.26 5.44 -9.09
N ALA A 22 2.75 6.54 -8.55
CA ALA A 22 3.59 7.67 -8.14
C ALA A 22 4.51 7.30 -6.97
N THR A 23 3.98 6.56 -5.99
CA THR A 23 4.74 6.12 -4.82
C THR A 23 5.76 5.05 -5.18
N LYS A 24 5.41 4.13 -6.06
CA LYS A 24 6.26 3.02 -6.48
C LYS A 24 7.61 3.48 -7.02
N GLU A 25 7.62 4.54 -7.80
CA GLU A 25 8.87 5.09 -8.36
C GLU A 25 9.81 5.58 -7.27
N LYS A 26 9.26 6.14 -6.19
CA LYS A 26 10.03 6.64 -5.05
C LYS A 26 10.42 5.54 -4.07
N ALA A 27 9.73 4.41 -4.13
CA ALA A 27 9.81 3.34 -3.13
C ALA A 27 10.67 2.16 -3.56
N ALA A 28 11.33 2.24 -4.71
CA ALA A 28 12.09 1.12 -5.30
C ALA A 28 13.21 0.57 -4.40
N ASP A 29 13.64 1.35 -3.40
CA ASP A 29 14.74 0.97 -2.50
C ASP A 29 14.35 -0.05 -1.43
N PHE A 30 13.05 -0.22 -1.16
CA PHE A 30 12.63 -1.03 -0.01
C PHE A 30 11.66 -2.16 -0.34
N PHE A 31 11.37 -2.40 -1.60
CA PHE A 31 10.59 -3.57 -1.99
C PHE A 31 11.10 -4.17 -3.30
N THR A 32 10.83 -5.45 -3.53
CA THR A 32 11.29 -6.18 -4.71
C THR A 32 10.16 -6.75 -5.56
N ASP A 33 8.99 -6.97 -4.98
CA ASP A 33 7.88 -7.64 -5.66
C ASP A 33 6.56 -7.22 -5.05
N TYR A 34 5.48 -7.24 -5.84
CA TYR A 34 4.14 -6.92 -5.36
C TYR A 34 3.07 -7.53 -6.24
N ASP A 35 1.89 -7.74 -5.64
CA ASP A 35 0.64 -8.04 -6.35
C ASP A 35 -0.48 -7.17 -5.77
N ILE A 36 -1.38 -6.74 -6.63
CA ILE A 36 -2.53 -5.92 -6.21
C ILE A 36 -3.80 -6.71 -6.47
N GLY A 37 -4.57 -6.93 -5.40
CA GLY A 37 -5.88 -7.55 -5.49
C GLY A 37 -6.96 -6.49 -5.27
N ILE A 38 -7.86 -6.34 -6.23
CA ILE A 38 -8.99 -5.42 -6.13
C ILE A 38 -10.16 -6.19 -5.52
N ILE A 39 -10.50 -5.89 -4.27
CA ILE A 39 -11.60 -6.54 -3.58
C ILE A 39 -12.92 -5.96 -4.08
N ARG A 40 -13.00 -4.63 -4.17
CA ARG A 40 -14.10 -3.86 -4.75
C ARG A 40 -13.63 -2.42 -4.91
N GLU A 41 -14.45 -1.57 -5.53
CA GLU A 41 -14.19 -0.14 -5.52
C GLU A 41 -14.06 0.35 -4.08
N GLY A 42 -12.99 1.04 -3.77
CA GLY A 42 -12.71 1.54 -2.44
C GLY A 42 -12.09 0.54 -1.46
N LYS A 43 -11.75 -0.68 -1.92
CA LYS A 43 -11.06 -1.65 -1.06
C LYS A 43 -10.08 -2.50 -1.88
N ILE A 44 -8.80 -2.35 -1.57
CA ILE A 44 -7.71 -2.99 -2.31
C ILE A 44 -6.75 -3.67 -1.33
N ALA A 45 -6.30 -4.86 -1.69
CA ALA A 45 -5.26 -5.58 -0.95
C ALA A 45 -3.96 -5.53 -1.76
N LEU A 46 -2.93 -4.95 -1.18
CA LEU A 46 -1.58 -4.92 -1.74
C LEU A 46 -0.73 -5.95 -1.02
N MET A 47 -0.27 -6.97 -1.75
CA MET A 47 0.71 -7.92 -1.23
C MET A 47 2.07 -7.50 -1.77
N ILE A 48 3.04 -7.33 -0.89
CA ILE A 48 4.33 -6.75 -1.24
C ILE A 48 5.45 -7.43 -0.46
N HIS A 49 6.62 -7.54 -1.10
CA HIS A 49 7.82 -8.01 -0.42
C HIS A 49 8.68 -6.83 -0.01
N ILE A 50 8.72 -6.56 1.29
CA ILE A 50 9.45 -5.45 1.88
C ILE A 50 10.84 -5.92 2.29
N THR A 51 11.88 -5.23 1.83
CA THR A 51 13.27 -5.52 2.15
C THR A 51 13.83 -4.61 3.24
N ASP A 52 13.24 -3.44 3.45
CA ASP A 52 13.61 -2.50 4.51
C ASP A 52 12.36 -1.96 5.18
N MET A 53 12.05 -2.51 6.34
CA MET A 53 10.81 -2.18 7.06
C MET A 53 10.79 -0.74 7.57
N GLU A 54 11.93 -0.18 7.95
CA GLU A 54 12.00 1.22 8.40
C GLU A 54 11.63 2.18 7.28
N LYS A 55 12.19 1.97 6.08
CA LYS A 55 11.85 2.79 4.90
C LYS A 55 10.40 2.63 4.51
N PHE A 56 9.85 1.43 4.62
CA PHE A 56 8.43 1.19 4.37
C PHE A 56 7.56 2.01 5.33
N GLN A 57 7.87 1.99 6.63
CA GLN A 57 7.14 2.76 7.64
C GLN A 57 7.25 4.26 7.40
N GLU A 58 8.42 4.75 7.03
CA GLU A 58 8.63 6.16 6.67
C GLU A 58 7.77 6.56 5.47
N ALA A 59 7.72 5.71 4.44
CA ALA A 59 6.91 5.97 3.25
C ALA A 59 5.41 6.00 3.59
N MET A 60 4.94 5.07 4.43
CA MET A 60 3.54 5.00 4.86
C MET A 60 3.13 6.22 5.69
N SER A 61 4.05 6.84 6.38
CA SER A 61 3.79 8.03 7.21
C SER A 61 4.26 9.34 6.59
N SER A 62 4.63 9.34 5.30
CA SER A 62 5.03 10.55 4.59
C SER A 62 3.88 11.57 4.49
N GLU A 63 4.23 12.84 4.28
CA GLU A 63 3.23 13.90 4.12
C GLU A 63 2.30 13.63 2.92
N GLU A 64 2.85 13.11 1.82
CA GLU A 64 2.08 12.75 0.63
C GLU A 64 1.05 11.67 0.93
N MET A 65 1.45 10.64 1.67
CA MET A 65 0.54 9.56 2.06
C MET A 65 -0.52 10.04 3.06
N GLN A 66 -0.14 10.86 4.02
CA GLN A 66 -1.09 11.45 4.96
C GLN A 66 -2.11 12.33 4.26
N ALA A 67 -1.69 13.12 3.27
CA ALA A 67 -2.58 13.96 2.47
C ALA A 67 -3.56 13.11 1.65
N TRP A 68 -3.09 12.03 1.04
CA TRP A 68 -3.93 11.10 0.28
C TRP A 68 -4.94 10.41 1.20
N ASP A 69 -4.48 9.92 2.34
CA ASP A 69 -5.33 9.26 3.33
C ASP A 69 -6.44 10.19 3.83
N ALA A 70 -6.10 11.46 4.09
CA ALA A 70 -7.07 12.46 4.53
C ALA A 70 -8.08 12.78 3.44
N LYS A 71 -7.63 12.92 2.19
CA LYS A 71 -8.48 13.25 1.04
C LYS A 71 -9.53 12.16 0.77
N PHE A 72 -9.13 10.90 0.90
CA PHE A 72 -9.98 9.76 0.58
C PHE A 72 -10.49 9.01 1.81
N ASN A 73 -10.29 9.54 3.01
CA ASN A 73 -10.64 8.88 4.26
C ASN A 73 -10.12 7.45 4.33
N CYS A 74 -8.87 7.26 3.93
CA CYS A 74 -8.27 5.95 3.82
C CYS A 74 -7.90 5.38 5.18
N VAL A 75 -8.25 4.12 5.39
CA VAL A 75 -7.83 3.33 6.56
C VAL A 75 -7.06 2.12 6.04
N ASP A 76 -5.83 1.98 6.49
CA ASP A 76 -4.97 0.87 6.13
C ASP A 76 -4.88 -0.14 7.28
N GLU A 77 -5.00 -1.43 6.94
CA GLU A 77 -4.69 -2.52 7.84
C GLU A 77 -3.46 -3.23 7.29
N VAL A 78 -2.41 -3.32 8.09
CA VAL A 78 -1.14 -3.92 7.68
C VAL A 78 -0.96 -5.26 8.36
N TYR A 79 -0.79 -6.30 7.57
CA TYR A 79 -0.64 -7.68 8.05
C TYR A 79 0.71 -8.23 7.64
N SER A 80 1.29 -9.06 8.50
CA SER A 80 2.43 -9.89 8.10
C SER A 80 1.91 -11.17 7.44
N LEU A 81 2.58 -11.62 6.38
CA LEU A 81 2.22 -12.84 5.67
C LEU A 81 3.19 -13.96 6.02
N GLU A 82 2.66 -15.10 6.41
CA GLU A 82 3.43 -16.30 6.72
C GLU A 82 2.89 -17.46 5.91
N LEU A 83 3.80 -18.23 5.30
CA LEU A 83 3.44 -19.44 4.58
C LEU A 83 3.10 -20.54 5.60
N MET A 84 1.90 -21.08 5.48
CA MET A 84 1.35 -22.05 6.45
C MET A 84 1.35 -23.48 5.88
N ASN A 85 2.49 -24.04 5.57
CA ASN A 85 2.53 -25.41 5.07
C ASN A 85 3.79 -26.16 5.48
#